data_90673bed85f47e5cc6dcc1e723f38c6e
#
_entry.id   90673bed85f47e5cc6dcc1e723f38c6e
#
_cell.length_a   1.000
_cell.length_b   1.000
_cell.length_c   1.000
_cell.angle_alpha   90.00
_cell.angle_beta   90.00
_cell.angle_gamma   90.00
#
_symmetry.space_group_name_H-M   'P 1'
#
loop_
_entity.id
_entity.type
_entity.pdbx_description
1 polymer ?
#
loop_
_entity_poly.entity_id
_entity_poly.type
_entity_poly.pdbx_seq_one_letter_code
_entity_poly.pdbx_strand_id
1 'polypeptide(L)'
;SSPEAYHAVRGAETYYSLADVERNAVIARALNDAVVTTMNTTDRGVKTRTYPDQPGINYYGVLRHSAAYGCPTAFIIEHGFHTNPEDAAFLTNDECLQRLAEAEAEVIDKVL
;
A
#
# COMPACT_ATOMS: atom_id res chain seq x y z
N SER A 1 -19.14 -14.03 -8.35
CA SER A 1 -19.55 -13.01 -7.39
C SER A 1 -20.57 -12.05 -8.01
N SER A 2 -21.44 -11.49 -7.18
CA SER A 2 -22.43 -10.53 -7.64
C SER A 2 -21.80 -9.16 -7.91
N PRO A 3 -22.43 -8.32 -8.76
CA PRO A 3 -21.97 -6.94 -8.92
C PRO A 3 -21.94 -6.15 -7.63
N GLU A 4 -22.86 -6.43 -6.72
CA GLU A 4 -22.90 -5.81 -5.40
C GLU A 4 -21.67 -6.17 -4.57
N ALA A 5 -21.31 -7.45 -4.53
CA ALA A 5 -20.11 -7.91 -3.83
C ALA A 5 -18.85 -7.31 -4.44
N TYR A 6 -18.78 -7.20 -5.76
CA TYR A 6 -17.66 -6.59 -6.47
C TYR A 6 -17.49 -5.12 -6.09
N HIS A 7 -18.58 -4.36 -6.03
CA HIS A 7 -18.54 -2.95 -5.67
C HIS A 7 -18.43 -2.70 -4.17
N ALA A 8 -18.66 -3.71 -3.35
CA ALA A 8 -18.50 -3.61 -1.90
C ALA A 8 -17.04 -3.73 -1.44
N VAL A 9 -16.17 -4.31 -2.27
CA VAL A 9 -14.77 -4.46 -1.93
C VAL A 9 -14.09 -3.09 -1.89
N ARG A 10 -13.50 -2.76 -0.73
CA ARG A 10 -12.78 -1.50 -0.54
C ARG A 10 -11.64 -1.71 0.44
N GLY A 11 -10.70 -0.78 0.47
CA GLY A 11 -9.66 -0.77 1.48
C GLY A 11 -8.28 -0.48 0.94
N ALA A 12 -7.35 -0.29 1.85
CA ALA A 12 -5.95 -0.03 1.55
C ALA A 12 -5.08 -1.20 1.99
N GLU A 13 -4.10 -1.53 1.18
CA GLU A 13 -3.08 -2.52 1.52
C GLU A 13 -1.71 -2.06 1.01
N THR A 14 -0.67 -2.44 1.73
CA THR A 14 0.69 -2.05 1.37
C THR A 14 1.58 -3.28 1.28
N TYR A 15 2.22 -3.45 0.12
CA TYR A 15 3.23 -4.49 -0.09
C TYR A 15 4.60 -3.91 0.17
N TYR A 16 5.46 -4.69 0.83
CA TYR A 16 6.81 -4.25 1.17
C TYR A 16 7.88 -5.19 0.64
N SER A 17 9.07 -4.65 0.45
CA SER A 17 10.20 -5.39 -0.08
C SER A 17 10.72 -6.43 0.92
N LEU A 18 11.07 -7.60 0.41
CA LEU A 18 11.72 -8.67 1.19
C LEU A 18 13.20 -8.39 1.50
N ALA A 19 13.77 -7.32 0.93
CA ALA A 19 15.18 -6.98 1.13
C ALA A 19 15.51 -6.59 2.58
N ASP A 20 14.50 -6.10 3.34
CA ASP A 20 14.63 -5.82 4.77
C ASP A 20 13.26 -5.97 5.42
N VAL A 21 12.88 -7.21 5.72
CA VAL A 21 11.53 -7.55 6.18
C VAL A 21 11.18 -6.86 7.50
N GLU A 22 12.07 -6.91 8.50
CA GLU A 22 11.76 -6.35 9.81
C GLU A 22 11.49 -4.85 9.75
N ARG A 23 12.37 -4.10 9.09
CA ARG A 23 12.25 -2.65 8.95
C ARG A 23 11.04 -2.30 8.06
N ASN A 24 10.93 -2.95 6.90
CA ASN A 24 9.90 -2.63 5.93
C ASN A 24 8.50 -2.95 6.41
N ALA A 25 8.33 -4.04 7.17
CA ALA A 25 7.02 -4.37 7.74
C ALA A 25 6.50 -3.27 8.67
N VAL A 26 7.37 -2.71 9.51
CA VAL A 26 7.01 -1.62 10.43
C VAL A 26 6.63 -0.35 9.65
N ILE A 27 7.42 0.01 8.66
CA ILE A 27 7.17 1.20 7.84
C ILE A 27 5.88 1.02 7.01
N ALA A 28 5.70 -0.16 6.40
CA ALA A 28 4.49 -0.46 5.64
C ALA A 28 3.24 -0.37 6.51
N ARG A 29 3.31 -0.84 7.76
CA ARG A 29 2.19 -0.74 8.70
C ARG A 29 1.84 0.73 8.97
N ALA A 30 2.84 1.57 9.21
CA ALA A 30 2.62 3.00 9.45
C ALA A 30 2.03 3.70 8.22
N LEU A 31 2.53 3.38 7.02
CA LEU A 31 2.01 3.93 5.78
C LEU A 31 0.56 3.50 5.54
N ASN A 32 0.28 2.21 5.71
CA ASN A 32 -1.07 1.69 5.50
C ASN A 32 -2.06 2.27 6.51
N ASP A 33 -1.67 2.42 7.77
CA ASP A 33 -2.50 3.05 8.80
C ASP A 33 -2.83 4.51 8.45
N ALA A 34 -1.87 5.25 7.92
CA ALA A 34 -2.09 6.62 7.46
C ALA A 34 -3.11 6.68 6.33
N VAL A 35 -3.02 5.78 5.38
CA VAL A 35 -3.98 5.69 4.25
C VAL A 35 -5.37 5.32 4.76
N VAL A 36 -5.47 4.29 5.59
CA VAL A 36 -6.74 3.82 6.16
C VAL A 36 -7.43 4.94 6.94
N THR A 37 -6.69 5.64 7.78
CA THR A 37 -7.23 6.73 8.60
C THR A 37 -7.67 7.92 7.73
N THR A 38 -6.85 8.33 6.77
CA THR A 38 -7.13 9.48 5.91
C THR A 38 -8.33 9.22 5.01
N MET A 39 -8.40 8.05 4.40
CA MET A 39 -9.50 7.67 3.51
C MET A 39 -10.74 7.19 4.27
N ASN A 40 -10.60 6.84 5.55
CA ASN A 40 -11.63 6.16 6.30
C ASN A 40 -12.13 4.91 5.56
N THR A 41 -11.18 4.10 5.12
CA THR A 41 -11.45 2.89 4.36
C THR A 41 -11.07 1.63 5.16
N THR A 42 -11.28 0.47 4.57
CA THR A 42 -10.97 -0.80 5.21
C THR A 42 -9.46 -1.05 5.24
N ASP A 43 -8.96 -1.51 6.38
CA ASP A 43 -7.57 -1.92 6.51
C ASP A 43 -7.43 -3.36 5.97
N ARG A 44 -6.78 -3.51 4.83
CA ARG A 44 -6.51 -4.80 4.22
C ARG A 44 -5.13 -5.36 4.60
N GLY A 45 -4.41 -4.62 5.44
CA GLY A 45 -3.15 -5.06 6.01
C GLY A 45 -1.92 -4.76 5.18
N VAL A 46 -0.80 -5.24 5.70
CA VAL A 46 0.49 -5.16 5.02
C VAL A 46 0.90 -6.55 4.59
N LYS A 47 1.53 -6.66 3.42
CA LYS A 47 1.74 -7.95 2.76
C LYS A 47 3.08 -8.00 2.04
N THR A 48 3.53 -9.22 1.81
CA THR A 48 4.56 -9.51 0.82
C THR A 48 3.93 -10.39 -0.26
N ARG A 49 4.54 -10.40 -1.44
CA ARG A 49 4.14 -11.31 -2.49
C ARG A 49 5.37 -11.85 -3.18
N THR A 50 5.41 -13.16 -3.32
CA THR A 50 6.51 -13.89 -3.92
C THR A 50 6.03 -14.75 -5.07
N TYR A 51 6.97 -15.26 -5.88
CA TYR A 51 6.66 -16.34 -6.81
C TYR A 51 6.33 -17.62 -6.02
N PRO A 52 5.36 -18.43 -6.47
CA PRO A 52 4.94 -19.64 -5.73
C PRO A 52 6.08 -20.62 -5.42
N ASP A 53 7.06 -20.70 -6.32
CA ASP A 53 8.19 -21.62 -6.22
C ASP A 53 9.50 -20.95 -5.77
N GLN A 54 9.46 -19.64 -5.49
CA GLN A 54 10.64 -18.85 -5.09
C GLN A 54 10.27 -17.90 -3.96
N PRO A 55 10.14 -18.41 -2.71
CA PRO A 55 9.63 -17.61 -1.61
C PRO A 55 10.51 -16.45 -1.13
N GLY A 56 11.77 -16.41 -1.58
CA GLY A 56 12.66 -15.30 -1.26
C GLY A 56 12.70 -14.18 -2.29
N ILE A 57 11.92 -14.29 -3.38
CA ILE A 57 11.97 -13.36 -4.51
C ILE A 57 10.70 -12.51 -4.56
N ASN A 58 10.84 -11.19 -4.50
CA ASN A 58 9.73 -10.25 -4.66
C ASN A 58 9.02 -10.48 -5.99
N TYR A 59 7.71 -10.67 -5.96
CA TYR A 59 6.89 -10.84 -7.17
C TYR A 59 6.84 -9.54 -7.99
N TYR A 60 6.64 -8.40 -7.33
CA TYR A 60 6.52 -7.12 -8.00
C TYR A 60 7.88 -6.61 -8.49
N GLY A 61 7.95 -6.28 -9.78
CA GLY A 61 9.18 -5.82 -10.42
C GLY A 61 9.80 -4.60 -9.76
N VAL A 62 8.99 -3.64 -9.33
CA VAL A 62 9.49 -2.43 -8.69
C VAL A 62 10.24 -2.75 -7.38
N LEU A 63 9.74 -3.71 -6.60
CA LEU A 63 10.40 -4.13 -5.35
C LEU A 63 11.67 -4.93 -5.64
N ARG A 64 11.62 -5.83 -6.62
CA ARG A 64 12.74 -6.68 -7.01
C ARG A 64 13.89 -5.85 -7.59
N HIS A 65 13.57 -4.92 -8.49
CA HIS A 65 14.59 -4.08 -9.13
C HIS A 65 15.17 -3.06 -8.15
N SER A 66 14.35 -2.48 -7.29
CA SER A 66 14.85 -1.56 -6.25
C SER A 66 15.87 -2.24 -5.35
N ALA A 67 15.60 -3.47 -4.91
CA ALA A 67 16.54 -4.25 -4.10
C ALA A 67 17.83 -4.54 -4.85
N ALA A 68 17.72 -4.93 -6.13
CA ALA A 68 18.87 -5.24 -6.97
C ALA A 68 19.79 -4.03 -7.17
N TYR A 69 19.22 -2.83 -7.20
CA TYR A 69 20.00 -1.60 -7.36
C TYR A 69 20.38 -0.92 -6.03
N GLY A 70 20.27 -1.65 -4.92
CA GLY A 70 20.76 -1.17 -3.62
C GLY A 70 19.76 -0.36 -2.81
N CYS A 71 18.49 -0.38 -3.17
CA CYS A 71 17.42 0.25 -2.39
C CYS A 71 16.57 -0.83 -1.69
N PRO A 72 16.90 -1.19 -0.44
CA PRO A 72 16.18 -2.25 0.27
C PRO A 72 14.82 -1.81 0.82
N THR A 73 14.57 -0.50 0.87
CA THR A 73 13.33 0.05 1.41
C THR A 73 12.45 0.52 0.26
N ALA A 74 11.45 -0.29 -0.09
CA ALA A 74 10.53 -0.01 -1.19
C ALA A 74 9.15 -0.59 -0.88
N PHE A 75 8.10 0.09 -1.36
CA PHE A 75 6.72 -0.24 -1.07
C PHE A 75 5.84 -0.06 -2.30
N ILE A 76 4.73 -0.80 -2.32
CA ILE A 76 3.61 -0.55 -3.21
C ILE A 76 2.40 -0.30 -2.33
N ILE A 77 1.85 0.90 -2.39
CA ILE A 77 0.68 1.29 -1.61
C ILE A 77 -0.54 1.25 -2.52
N GLU A 78 -1.48 0.38 -2.22
CA GLU A 78 -2.77 0.34 -2.91
C GLU A 78 -3.77 1.15 -2.11
N HIS A 79 -4.19 2.28 -2.67
CA HIS A 79 -4.99 3.32 -2.00
C HIS A 79 -6.50 3.09 -2.08
N GLY A 80 -6.93 1.86 -2.27
CA GLY A 80 -8.35 1.55 -2.37
C GLY A 80 -8.71 0.99 -3.74
N PHE A 81 -9.99 0.80 -3.94
CA PHE A 81 -10.51 0.17 -5.15
C PHE A 81 -11.37 1.17 -5.94
N HIS A 82 -11.00 1.43 -7.18
CA HIS A 82 -11.77 2.32 -8.06
C HIS A 82 -13.18 1.80 -8.36
N THR A 83 -13.42 0.50 -8.12
CA THR A 83 -14.72 -0.13 -8.29
C THR A 83 -15.67 0.10 -7.11
N ASN A 84 -15.14 0.58 -5.98
CA ASN A 84 -15.95 0.93 -4.81
C ASN A 84 -16.30 2.43 -4.86
N PRO A 85 -17.59 2.81 -4.77
CA PRO A 85 -17.98 4.21 -4.89
C PRO A 85 -17.35 5.14 -3.86
N GLU A 86 -17.17 4.70 -2.62
CA GLU A 86 -16.59 5.53 -1.58
C GLU A 86 -15.10 5.75 -1.79
N ASP A 87 -14.36 4.68 -2.10
CA ASP A 87 -12.94 4.79 -2.40
C ASP A 87 -12.71 5.61 -3.68
N ALA A 88 -13.52 5.39 -4.72
CA ALA A 88 -13.43 6.14 -5.96
C ALA A 88 -13.72 7.63 -5.76
N ALA A 89 -14.73 7.98 -4.96
CA ALA A 89 -15.04 9.37 -4.66
C ALA A 89 -13.88 10.07 -3.95
N PHE A 90 -13.22 9.39 -3.02
CA PHE A 90 -12.04 9.94 -2.34
C PHE A 90 -10.89 10.14 -3.33
N LEU A 91 -10.58 9.12 -4.13
CA LEU A 91 -9.42 9.12 -5.03
C LEU A 91 -9.57 10.04 -6.26
N THR A 92 -10.78 10.53 -6.53
CA THR A 92 -11.03 11.49 -7.62
C THR A 92 -11.19 12.92 -7.12
N ASN A 93 -11.01 13.18 -5.83
CA ASN A 93 -11.11 14.51 -5.23
C ASN A 93 -9.71 15.06 -4.93
N ASP A 94 -9.37 16.20 -5.49
CA ASP A 94 -8.03 16.79 -5.37
C ASP A 94 -7.64 17.13 -3.94
N GLU A 95 -8.58 17.65 -3.14
CA GLU A 95 -8.31 17.95 -1.72
C GLU A 95 -8.06 16.68 -0.92
N CYS A 96 -8.80 15.61 -1.21
CA CYS A 96 -8.60 14.31 -0.58
C CYS A 96 -7.23 13.73 -0.95
N LEU A 97 -6.84 13.81 -2.21
CA LEU A 97 -5.51 13.37 -2.66
C LEU A 97 -4.39 14.15 -2.00
N GLN A 98 -4.58 15.45 -1.80
CA GLN A 98 -3.61 16.29 -1.09
C GLN A 98 -3.45 15.85 0.37
N ARG A 99 -4.54 15.58 1.05
CA ARG A 99 -4.52 15.09 2.43
C ARG A 99 -3.81 13.73 2.53
N LEU A 100 -4.04 12.86 1.55
CA LEU A 100 -3.41 11.55 1.47
C LEU A 100 -1.89 11.67 1.28
N ALA A 101 -1.47 12.53 0.36
CA ALA A 101 -0.06 12.79 0.10
C ALA A 101 0.65 13.35 1.35
N GLU A 102 0.00 14.27 2.05
CA GLU A 102 0.53 14.86 3.29
C GLU A 102 0.67 13.81 4.41
N ALA A 103 -0.33 12.93 4.56
CA ALA A 103 -0.30 11.87 5.56
C ALA A 103 0.83 10.88 5.30
N GLU A 104 1.04 10.49 4.06
CA GLU A 104 2.13 9.58 3.68
C GLU A 104 3.51 10.24 3.85
N ALA A 105 3.64 11.50 3.44
CA ALA A 105 4.88 12.25 3.61
C ALA A 105 5.26 12.39 5.08
N GLU A 106 4.28 12.61 5.96
CA GLU A 106 4.50 12.70 7.39
C GLU A 106 5.06 11.40 7.97
N VAL A 107 4.56 10.25 7.52
CA VAL A 107 5.10 8.94 7.93
C VAL A 107 6.55 8.80 7.45
N ILE A 108 6.83 9.12 6.19
CA ILE A 108 8.17 9.02 5.62
C ILE A 108 9.17 9.89 6.40
N ASP A 109 8.78 11.11 6.74
CA ASP A 109 9.62 12.02 7.52
C ASP A 109 9.97 11.46 8.90
N LYS A 110 9.05 10.73 9.53
CA LYS A 110 9.27 10.15 10.85
C LYS A 110 10.18 8.93 10.84
N VAL A 111 10.18 8.15 9.75
CA VAL A 111 10.92 6.89 9.68
C VAL A 111 12.26 7.01 8.96
N LEU A 112 12.48 8.07 8.25
CA LEU A 112 13.73 8.39 7.57
C LEU A 112 14.43 9.55 8.28
#